data_70449f7ac132c7ee8d6de1ee1ccfd9d5
#
_entry.id   70449f7ac132c7ee8d6de1ee1ccfd9d5
#
_cell.length_a   1.000
_cell.length_b   1.000
_cell.length_c   1.000
_cell.angle_alpha   90.00
_cell.angle_beta   90.00
_cell.angle_gamma   90.00
#
_symmetry.space_group_name_H-M   'P 1'
#
loop_
_entity.id
_entity.type
_entity.pdbx_description
1 polymer ?
#
loop_
_entity_poly.entity_id
_entity_poly.type
_entity_poly.pdbx_seq_one_letter_code
_entity_poly.pdbx_strand_id
1 'polypeptide(L)'
;MIKNIFKGLSAYSQSFSLISKLKLWKYFLIPMTISFLIAVAVFASIYKLADNIGRWIASLWPWETGLETVTAISTFVGGLSILVLGFILYKHIVMALSSPFMSPVSEKMERHLFPEFHEDIEQRKTSNTQQLMRGLRINVRNLMYELLITLPLLILSLVPVVNFVTTPLIFLVQSYYAGFGNMDYTLERHFNYRDSVRFVKNSRGYAIGNGIVFMGMALIPVIGVIIVLPISATAASKTTLQLLRERKMLLEDVERAKITVSQIESVG
;
A
#
# COMPACT_ATOMS: atom_id res chain seq x y z
N MET A 1 10.83 10.96 10.92
CA MET A 1 10.39 9.74 10.20
C MET A 1 9.77 8.72 11.15
N ILE A 2 10.47 8.25 12.17
CA ILE A 2 9.99 7.23 13.14
C ILE A 2 8.65 7.61 13.78
N LYS A 3 8.51 8.83 14.31
CA LYS A 3 7.24 9.35 14.86
C LYS A 3 6.06 9.21 13.88
N ASN A 4 6.30 9.43 12.60
CA ASN A 4 5.26 9.32 11.56
C ASN A 4 4.89 7.86 11.25
N ILE A 5 5.84 6.93 11.38
CA ILE A 5 5.55 5.48 11.31
C ILE A 5 4.60 5.10 12.43
N PHE A 6 4.88 5.49 13.67
CA PHE A 6 3.99 5.22 14.82
C PHE A 6 2.60 5.85 14.65
N LYS A 7 2.50 7.05 14.08
CA LYS A 7 1.18 7.64 13.76
C LYS A 7 0.40 6.80 12.72
N GLY A 8 1.09 6.28 11.69
CA GLY A 8 0.49 5.37 10.72
C GLY A 8 -0.01 4.06 11.34
N LEU A 9 0.80 3.48 12.24
CA LEU A 9 0.43 2.28 13.02
C LEU A 9 -0.79 2.54 13.92
N SER A 10 -0.76 3.61 14.70
CA SER A 10 -1.81 3.92 15.70
C SER A 10 -3.18 4.22 15.07
N ALA A 11 -3.22 4.57 13.77
CA ALA A 11 -4.48 4.80 13.08
C ALA A 11 -5.40 3.56 13.06
N TYR A 12 -4.83 2.36 13.13
CA TYR A 12 -5.59 1.11 13.13
C TYR A 12 -6.42 0.89 14.39
N SER A 13 -5.96 1.33 15.55
CA SER A 13 -6.66 1.14 16.82
C SER A 13 -8.09 1.73 16.81
N GLN A 14 -8.29 2.80 16.06
CA GLN A 14 -9.60 3.46 15.94
C GLN A 14 -10.38 3.03 14.68
N SER A 15 -9.74 2.32 13.75
CA SER A 15 -10.38 1.95 12.48
C SER A 15 -11.54 0.99 12.69
N PHE A 16 -11.44 0.03 13.60
CA PHE A 16 -12.53 -0.89 13.90
C PHE A 16 -13.77 -0.17 14.43
N SER A 17 -13.60 0.80 15.33
CA SER A 17 -14.71 1.63 15.84
C SER A 17 -15.36 2.43 14.72
N LEU A 18 -14.56 3.04 13.84
CA LEU A 18 -15.06 3.81 12.70
C LEU A 18 -15.77 2.94 11.66
N ILE A 19 -15.25 1.75 11.38
CA ILE A 19 -15.89 0.78 10.48
C ILE A 19 -17.29 0.44 10.98
N SER A 20 -17.45 0.13 12.27
CA SER A 20 -18.72 -0.22 12.88
C SER A 20 -19.66 1.00 12.93
N LYS A 21 -19.17 2.16 13.40
CA LYS A 21 -19.95 3.40 13.53
C LYS A 21 -20.51 3.89 12.19
N LEU A 22 -19.71 3.83 11.13
CA LEU A 22 -20.08 4.30 9.80
C LEU A 22 -20.73 3.21 8.93
N LYS A 23 -20.94 2.01 9.50
CA LYS A 23 -21.51 0.85 8.79
C LYS A 23 -20.79 0.55 7.47
N LEU A 24 -19.44 0.56 7.51
CA LEU A 24 -18.61 0.39 6.31
C LEU A 24 -18.54 -1.06 5.83
N TRP A 25 -18.94 -2.04 6.66
CA TRP A 25 -18.92 -3.48 6.34
C TRP A 25 -19.56 -3.83 4.99
N LYS A 26 -20.64 -3.13 4.63
CA LYS A 26 -21.33 -3.35 3.36
C LYS A 26 -20.47 -3.06 2.11
N TYR A 27 -19.48 -2.20 2.22
CA TYR A 27 -18.56 -1.87 1.12
C TYR A 27 -17.38 -2.84 1.02
N PHE A 28 -17.18 -3.69 2.02
CA PHE A 28 -16.04 -4.58 2.12
C PHE A 28 -16.25 -5.91 1.41
N LEU A 29 -17.51 -6.32 1.22
CA LEU A 29 -17.82 -7.63 0.64
C LEU A 29 -17.15 -7.84 -0.73
N ILE A 30 -17.23 -6.85 -1.63
CA ILE A 30 -16.65 -6.97 -2.97
C ILE A 30 -15.11 -7.01 -2.92
N PRO A 31 -14.40 -6.07 -2.25
CA PRO A 31 -12.96 -6.19 -2.07
C PRO A 31 -12.49 -7.48 -1.40
N MET A 32 -13.25 -7.97 -0.42
CA MET A 32 -12.95 -9.26 0.24
C MET A 32 -13.07 -10.42 -0.74
N THR A 33 -14.11 -10.44 -1.57
CA THR A 33 -14.28 -11.46 -2.62
C THR A 33 -13.17 -11.38 -3.65
N ILE A 34 -12.81 -10.17 -4.11
CA ILE A 34 -11.68 -9.94 -5.02
C ILE A 34 -10.39 -10.48 -4.40
N SER A 35 -10.11 -10.11 -3.14
CA SER A 35 -8.93 -10.58 -2.40
C SER A 35 -8.86 -12.10 -2.35
N PHE A 36 -9.97 -12.76 -2.01
CA PHE A 36 -10.04 -14.21 -1.93
C PHE A 36 -9.78 -14.88 -3.29
N LEU A 37 -10.45 -14.42 -4.36
CA LEU A 37 -10.29 -14.99 -5.70
C LEU A 37 -8.86 -14.81 -6.22
N ILE A 38 -8.26 -13.65 -6.04
CA ILE A 38 -6.87 -13.39 -6.44
C ILE A 38 -5.89 -14.22 -5.60
N ALA A 39 -6.13 -14.35 -4.30
CA ALA A 39 -5.31 -15.23 -3.45
C ALA A 39 -5.33 -16.67 -3.94
N VAL A 40 -6.52 -17.22 -4.21
CA VAL A 40 -6.66 -18.58 -4.74
C VAL A 40 -5.92 -18.72 -6.08
N ALA A 41 -6.07 -17.76 -7.00
CA ALA A 41 -5.38 -17.78 -8.29
C ALA A 41 -3.84 -17.73 -8.13
N VAL A 42 -3.32 -16.88 -7.24
CA VAL A 42 -1.88 -16.79 -6.95
C VAL A 42 -1.37 -18.09 -6.33
N PHE A 43 -2.05 -18.63 -5.32
CA PHE A 43 -1.65 -19.90 -4.70
C PHE A 43 -1.66 -21.06 -5.68
N ALA A 44 -2.69 -21.17 -6.52
CA ALA A 44 -2.75 -22.19 -7.57
C ALA A 44 -1.60 -22.05 -8.59
N SER A 45 -1.24 -20.81 -8.93
CA SER A 45 -0.11 -20.53 -9.83
C SER A 45 1.23 -20.91 -9.19
N ILE A 46 1.43 -20.59 -7.91
CA ILE A 46 2.64 -20.96 -7.15
C ILE A 46 2.77 -22.49 -7.14
N TYR A 47 1.70 -23.21 -6.80
CA TYR A 47 1.72 -24.67 -6.73
C TYR A 47 2.11 -25.32 -8.07
N LYS A 48 1.61 -24.79 -9.20
CA LYS A 48 1.94 -25.30 -10.54
C LYS A 48 3.34 -24.93 -11.03
N LEU A 49 3.87 -23.79 -10.60
CA LEU A 49 5.13 -23.24 -11.11
C LEU A 49 6.35 -23.60 -10.25
N ALA A 50 6.15 -23.93 -8.95
CA ALA A 50 7.23 -24.16 -8.00
C ALA A 50 8.23 -25.22 -8.49
N ASP A 51 7.74 -26.39 -8.92
CA ASP A 51 8.57 -27.50 -9.41
C ASP A 51 9.34 -27.15 -10.69
N ASN A 52 8.72 -26.39 -11.58
CA ASN A 52 9.34 -26.00 -12.85
C ASN A 52 10.46 -24.99 -12.62
N ILE A 53 10.23 -24.01 -11.73
CA ILE A 53 11.23 -23.00 -11.39
C ILE A 53 12.38 -23.61 -10.58
N GLY A 54 12.08 -24.50 -9.63
CA GLY A 54 13.11 -25.24 -8.89
C GLY A 54 14.04 -26.01 -9.81
N ARG A 55 13.47 -26.75 -10.77
CA ARG A 55 14.25 -27.50 -11.79
C ARG A 55 15.04 -26.56 -12.71
N TRP A 56 14.46 -25.43 -13.11
CA TRP A 56 15.15 -24.45 -13.93
C TRP A 56 16.35 -23.84 -13.19
N ILE A 57 16.21 -23.48 -11.92
CA ILE A 57 17.31 -22.96 -11.09
C ILE A 57 18.39 -24.03 -10.92
N ALA A 58 18.01 -25.29 -10.64
CA ALA A 58 18.95 -26.39 -10.51
C ALA A 58 19.70 -26.67 -11.82
N SER A 59 19.07 -26.50 -13.00
CA SER A 59 19.74 -26.67 -14.29
C SER A 59 20.82 -25.63 -14.60
N LEU A 60 20.87 -24.52 -13.85
CA LEU A 60 21.94 -23.53 -13.98
C LEU A 60 23.24 -23.97 -13.26
N TRP A 61 23.17 -25.06 -12.47
CA TRP A 61 24.35 -25.61 -11.79
C TRP A 61 25.13 -26.53 -12.74
N PRO A 62 26.39 -26.19 -13.07
CA PRO A 62 27.14 -26.90 -14.11
C PRO A 62 27.88 -28.15 -13.62
N TRP A 63 27.88 -28.45 -12.30
CA TRP A 63 28.64 -29.55 -11.73
C TRP A 63 27.73 -30.68 -11.21
N GLU A 64 28.12 -31.94 -11.43
CA GLU A 64 27.41 -33.09 -10.87
C GLU A 64 27.56 -33.20 -9.35
N THR A 65 28.73 -32.76 -8.83
CA THR A 65 29.04 -32.81 -7.39
C THR A 65 28.16 -31.81 -6.63
N GLY A 66 27.41 -32.32 -5.65
CA GLY A 66 26.52 -31.49 -4.82
C GLY A 66 25.17 -31.17 -5.44
N LEU A 67 24.81 -31.76 -6.58
CA LEU A 67 23.56 -31.48 -7.29
C LEU A 67 22.32 -31.67 -6.42
N GLU A 68 22.27 -32.71 -5.57
CA GLU A 68 21.14 -32.92 -4.65
C GLU A 68 20.98 -31.78 -3.63
N THR A 69 22.09 -31.33 -3.03
CA THR A 69 22.10 -30.22 -2.07
C THR A 69 21.68 -28.91 -2.76
N VAL A 70 22.23 -28.66 -3.97
CA VAL A 70 21.89 -27.49 -4.76
C VAL A 70 20.43 -27.53 -5.18
N THR A 71 19.91 -28.69 -5.58
CA THR A 71 18.49 -28.84 -5.94
C THR A 71 17.60 -28.56 -4.74
N ALA A 72 17.90 -29.09 -3.56
CA ALA A 72 17.13 -28.84 -2.35
C ALA A 72 17.11 -27.35 -1.96
N ILE A 73 18.28 -26.70 -1.97
CA ILE A 73 18.41 -25.27 -1.68
C ILE A 73 17.66 -24.45 -2.75
N SER A 74 17.85 -24.76 -4.04
CA SER A 74 17.22 -24.05 -5.15
C SER A 74 15.70 -24.16 -5.11
N THR A 75 15.15 -25.32 -4.74
CA THR A 75 13.71 -25.53 -4.58
C THR A 75 13.17 -24.68 -3.43
N PHE A 76 13.86 -24.63 -2.30
CA PHE A 76 13.46 -23.80 -1.16
C PHE A 76 13.52 -22.31 -1.50
N VAL A 77 14.64 -21.84 -2.04
CA VAL A 77 14.84 -20.42 -2.42
C VAL A 77 13.89 -20.02 -3.55
N GLY A 78 13.72 -20.89 -4.54
CA GLY A 78 12.76 -20.69 -5.63
C GLY A 78 11.33 -20.56 -5.11
N GLY A 79 10.91 -21.46 -4.23
CA GLY A 79 9.60 -21.43 -3.60
C GLY A 79 9.37 -20.14 -2.80
N LEU A 80 10.36 -19.72 -2.01
CA LEU A 80 10.30 -18.46 -1.23
C LEU A 80 10.23 -17.23 -2.16
N SER A 81 11.03 -17.21 -3.21
CA SER A 81 11.02 -16.11 -4.19
C SER A 81 9.67 -16.00 -4.91
N ILE A 82 9.08 -17.13 -5.32
CA ILE A 82 7.76 -17.17 -5.93
C ILE A 82 6.70 -16.66 -4.96
N LEU A 83 6.79 -17.06 -3.69
CA LEU A 83 5.85 -16.62 -2.65
C LEU A 83 5.93 -15.10 -2.45
N VAL A 84 7.14 -14.53 -2.37
CA VAL A 84 7.34 -13.08 -2.25
C VAL A 84 6.82 -12.33 -3.48
N LEU A 85 7.17 -12.79 -4.68
CA LEU A 85 6.72 -12.18 -5.93
C LEU A 85 5.20 -12.32 -6.12
N GLY A 86 4.67 -13.50 -5.80
CA GLY A 86 3.23 -13.75 -5.83
C GLY A 86 2.47 -12.84 -4.87
N PHE A 87 3.01 -12.59 -3.67
CA PHE A 87 2.42 -11.68 -2.71
C PHE A 87 2.51 -10.21 -3.16
N ILE A 88 3.62 -9.80 -3.79
CA ILE A 88 3.74 -8.47 -4.39
C ILE A 88 2.67 -8.27 -5.46
N LEU A 89 2.54 -9.20 -6.39
CA LEU A 89 1.52 -9.16 -7.44
C LEU A 89 0.11 -9.15 -6.85
N TYR A 90 -0.17 -10.05 -5.92
CA TYR A 90 -1.46 -10.15 -5.24
C TYR A 90 -1.91 -8.80 -4.68
N LYS A 91 -1.09 -8.14 -3.84
CA LYS A 91 -1.49 -6.89 -3.20
C LYS A 91 -1.78 -5.77 -4.20
N HIS A 92 -0.96 -5.63 -5.26
CA HIS A 92 -1.17 -4.59 -6.27
C HIS A 92 -2.40 -4.84 -7.14
N ILE A 93 -2.66 -6.09 -7.50
CA ILE A 93 -3.87 -6.47 -8.25
C ILE A 93 -5.12 -6.19 -7.41
N VAL A 94 -5.12 -6.66 -6.15
CA VAL A 94 -6.25 -6.46 -5.25
C VAL A 94 -6.50 -4.97 -4.99
N MET A 95 -5.45 -4.19 -4.72
CA MET A 95 -5.58 -2.75 -4.50
C MET A 95 -6.12 -2.03 -5.75
N ALA A 96 -5.64 -2.37 -6.94
CA ALA A 96 -6.10 -1.76 -8.18
C ALA A 96 -7.57 -2.06 -8.45
N LEU A 97 -7.96 -3.35 -8.39
CA LEU A 97 -9.34 -3.79 -8.67
C LEU A 97 -10.33 -3.31 -7.60
N SER A 98 -9.88 -3.13 -6.38
CA SER A 98 -10.72 -2.66 -5.27
C SER A 98 -10.89 -1.14 -5.22
N SER A 99 -10.16 -0.38 -6.03
CA SER A 99 -10.17 1.09 -6.00
C SER A 99 -11.59 1.69 -6.06
N PRO A 100 -12.49 1.29 -7.00
CA PRO A 100 -13.84 1.85 -7.07
C PRO A 100 -14.70 1.57 -5.82
N PHE A 101 -14.37 0.53 -5.07
CA PHE A 101 -15.11 0.12 -3.87
C PHE A 101 -14.55 0.73 -2.59
N MET A 102 -13.26 1.11 -2.60
CA MET A 102 -12.62 1.77 -1.46
C MET A 102 -12.80 3.29 -1.48
N SER A 103 -13.06 3.89 -2.64
CA SER A 103 -13.34 5.33 -2.75
C SER A 103 -14.56 5.76 -1.93
N PRO A 104 -15.73 5.09 -1.98
CA PRO A 104 -16.88 5.41 -1.12
C PRO A 104 -16.60 5.24 0.38
N VAL A 105 -15.71 4.31 0.76
CA VAL A 105 -15.28 4.16 2.16
C VAL A 105 -14.53 5.40 2.62
N SER A 106 -13.55 5.81 1.85
CA SER A 106 -12.77 7.01 2.12
C SER A 106 -13.62 8.28 2.11
N GLU A 107 -14.61 8.40 1.21
CA GLU A 107 -15.56 9.52 1.18
C GLU A 107 -16.40 9.60 2.45
N LYS A 108 -16.93 8.47 2.93
CA LYS A 108 -17.68 8.43 4.20
C LYS A 108 -16.83 8.78 5.40
N MET A 109 -15.58 8.35 5.41
CA MET A 109 -14.61 8.73 6.44
C MET A 109 -14.40 10.24 6.45
N GLU A 110 -14.26 10.84 5.28
CA GLU A 110 -14.05 12.27 5.10
C GLU A 110 -15.24 13.07 5.60
N ARG A 111 -16.45 12.76 5.15
CA ARG A 111 -17.71 13.40 5.61
C ARG A 111 -17.88 13.35 7.13
N HIS A 112 -17.40 12.28 7.77
CA HIS A 112 -17.53 12.12 9.21
C HIS A 112 -16.44 12.82 10.00
N LEU A 113 -15.21 12.79 9.55
CA LEU A 113 -14.04 13.30 10.28
C LEU A 113 -13.77 14.77 9.98
N PHE A 114 -14.03 15.21 8.75
CA PHE A 114 -13.69 16.54 8.25
C PHE A 114 -14.77 17.02 7.25
N PRO A 115 -15.97 17.38 7.75
CA PRO A 115 -17.08 17.84 6.89
C PRO A 115 -16.70 19.04 6.02
N GLU A 116 -15.77 19.86 6.48
CA GLU A 116 -15.25 21.04 5.80
C GLU A 116 -14.57 20.74 4.44
N PHE A 117 -14.11 19.51 4.23
CA PHE A 117 -13.55 19.13 2.94
C PHE A 117 -14.60 18.72 1.92
N HIS A 118 -15.81 18.43 2.37
CA HIS A 118 -16.85 17.87 1.52
C HIS A 118 -17.42 18.90 0.55
N GLU A 119 -17.51 20.16 0.96
CA GLU A 119 -18.02 21.26 0.13
C GLU A 119 -17.14 21.49 -1.10
N ASP A 120 -15.81 21.38 -0.93
CA ASP A 120 -14.83 21.54 -2.01
C ASP A 120 -14.81 20.35 -3.01
N ILE A 121 -15.29 19.17 -2.60
CA ILE A 121 -15.14 17.90 -3.35
C ILE A 121 -16.37 17.50 -4.13
N GLU A 122 -17.57 18.01 -3.80
CA GLU A 122 -18.77 17.73 -4.60
C GLU A 122 -18.64 18.08 -6.09
N GLN A 123 -17.68 18.96 -6.41
CA GLN A 123 -17.35 19.36 -7.78
C GLN A 123 -16.54 18.30 -8.56
N ARG A 124 -15.90 17.30 -7.89
CA ARG A 124 -15.08 16.25 -8.53
C ARG A 124 -15.71 14.87 -8.40
N LYS A 125 -16.86 14.65 -9.00
CA LYS A 125 -17.43 13.30 -9.15
C LYS A 125 -16.61 12.50 -10.15
N THR A 126 -15.69 11.68 -9.67
CA THR A 126 -14.98 10.71 -10.50
C THR A 126 -15.86 9.48 -10.73
N SER A 127 -15.96 9.02 -11.98
CA SER A 127 -16.67 7.78 -12.30
C SER A 127 -15.91 6.55 -11.79
N ASN A 128 -16.60 5.44 -11.55
CA ASN A 128 -15.98 4.17 -11.14
C ASN A 128 -14.86 3.75 -12.11
N THR A 129 -15.03 3.99 -13.41
CA THR A 129 -14.01 3.71 -14.42
C THR A 129 -12.77 4.58 -14.25
N GLN A 130 -12.93 5.86 -13.96
CA GLN A 130 -11.80 6.77 -13.69
C GLN A 130 -11.05 6.37 -12.42
N GLN A 131 -11.77 5.96 -11.37
CA GLN A 131 -11.18 5.45 -10.13
C GLN A 131 -10.40 4.16 -10.38
N LEU A 132 -10.96 3.22 -11.15
CA LEU A 132 -10.29 1.99 -11.53
C LEU A 132 -9.02 2.26 -12.35
N MET A 133 -9.11 3.09 -13.39
CA MET A 133 -7.95 3.45 -14.23
C MET A 133 -6.86 4.15 -13.43
N ARG A 134 -7.24 5.02 -12.51
CA ARG A 134 -6.29 5.65 -11.60
C ARG A 134 -5.65 4.64 -10.64
N GLY A 135 -6.46 3.80 -10.00
CA GLY A 135 -5.98 2.72 -9.13
C GLY A 135 -5.02 1.79 -9.86
N LEU A 136 -5.36 1.40 -11.10
CA LEU A 136 -4.47 0.61 -11.95
C LEU A 136 -3.15 1.34 -12.23
N ARG A 137 -3.19 2.59 -12.64
CA ARG A 137 -1.99 3.39 -12.94
C ARG A 137 -1.06 3.54 -11.73
N ILE A 138 -1.62 3.81 -10.54
CA ILE A 138 -0.85 3.94 -9.30
C ILE A 138 -0.23 2.59 -8.90
N ASN A 139 -1.02 1.52 -8.96
CA ASN A 139 -0.55 0.21 -8.51
C ASN A 139 0.45 -0.42 -9.49
N VAL A 140 0.28 -0.25 -10.81
CA VAL A 140 1.28 -0.67 -11.79
C VAL A 140 2.60 0.09 -11.58
N ARG A 141 2.54 1.40 -11.39
CA ARG A 141 3.73 2.19 -11.04
C ARG A 141 4.40 1.67 -9.77
N ASN A 142 3.62 1.49 -8.71
CA ASN A 142 4.13 1.03 -7.42
C ASN A 142 4.75 -0.36 -7.54
N LEU A 143 4.10 -1.28 -8.25
CA LEU A 143 4.60 -2.61 -8.58
C LEU A 143 5.96 -2.53 -9.27
N MET A 144 6.09 -1.72 -10.31
CA MET A 144 7.36 -1.59 -11.06
C MET A 144 8.50 -1.09 -10.16
N TYR A 145 8.28 -0.04 -9.36
CA TYR A 145 9.30 0.47 -8.45
C TYR A 145 9.61 -0.51 -7.31
N GLU A 146 8.60 -1.20 -6.80
CA GLU A 146 8.79 -2.22 -5.77
C GLU A 146 9.64 -3.37 -6.30
N LEU A 147 9.32 -3.91 -7.47
CA LEU A 147 10.10 -4.97 -8.10
C LEU A 147 11.54 -4.53 -8.36
N LEU A 148 11.74 -3.31 -8.85
CA LEU A 148 13.07 -2.74 -9.15
C LEU A 148 13.97 -2.68 -7.92
N ILE A 149 13.41 -2.48 -6.74
CA ILE A 149 14.14 -2.45 -5.46
C ILE A 149 14.22 -3.85 -4.85
N THR A 150 13.11 -4.61 -4.89
CA THR A 150 13.02 -5.91 -4.21
C THR A 150 13.81 -7.00 -4.91
N LEU A 151 13.85 -7.03 -6.26
CA LEU A 151 14.59 -8.07 -6.99
C LEU A 151 16.10 -8.07 -6.67
N PRO A 152 16.82 -6.94 -6.70
CA PRO A 152 18.21 -6.92 -6.27
C PRO A 152 18.38 -7.32 -4.79
N LEU A 153 17.49 -6.89 -3.90
CA LEU A 153 17.54 -7.28 -2.50
C LEU A 153 17.29 -8.78 -2.29
N LEU A 154 16.40 -9.40 -3.07
CA LEU A 154 16.18 -10.84 -3.06
C LEU A 154 17.45 -11.60 -3.50
N ILE A 155 18.12 -11.15 -4.55
CA ILE A 155 19.41 -11.75 -4.99
C ILE A 155 20.45 -11.63 -3.88
N LEU A 156 20.59 -10.47 -3.25
CA LEU A 156 21.50 -10.26 -2.14
C LEU A 156 21.14 -11.10 -0.92
N SER A 157 19.86 -11.40 -0.71
CA SER A 157 19.38 -12.21 0.43
C SER A 157 19.79 -13.68 0.33
N LEU A 158 20.31 -14.14 -0.82
CA LEU A 158 20.88 -15.48 -0.97
C LEU A 158 22.16 -15.66 -0.14
N VAL A 159 22.84 -14.58 0.22
CA VAL A 159 24.00 -14.61 1.10
C VAL A 159 23.52 -14.60 2.56
N PRO A 160 23.75 -15.67 3.37
CA PRO A 160 23.16 -15.82 4.69
C PRO A 160 23.38 -14.64 5.63
N VAL A 161 24.59 -14.07 5.67
CA VAL A 161 24.90 -12.92 6.53
C VAL A 161 24.17 -11.65 6.06
N VAL A 162 24.06 -11.44 4.76
CA VAL A 162 23.41 -10.28 4.15
C VAL A 162 21.89 -10.35 4.34
N ASN A 163 21.34 -11.56 4.41
CA ASN A 163 19.90 -11.79 4.58
C ASN A 163 19.32 -11.15 5.84
N PHE A 164 20.08 -11.08 6.95
CA PHE A 164 19.63 -10.40 8.17
C PHE A 164 19.32 -8.92 7.97
N VAL A 165 19.92 -8.28 6.96
CA VAL A 165 19.69 -6.87 6.62
C VAL A 165 18.68 -6.76 5.47
N THR A 166 18.78 -7.59 4.45
CA THR A 166 17.93 -7.48 3.25
C THR A 166 16.48 -7.85 3.52
N THR A 167 16.20 -8.85 4.37
CA THR A 167 14.83 -9.24 4.71
C THR A 167 14.02 -8.10 5.37
N PRO A 168 14.50 -7.42 6.43
CA PRO A 168 13.83 -6.24 6.96
C PRO A 168 13.67 -5.11 5.93
N LEU A 169 14.65 -4.89 5.06
CA LEU A 169 14.55 -3.88 4.01
C LEU A 169 13.47 -4.22 2.98
N ILE A 170 13.39 -5.46 2.53
CA ILE A 170 12.31 -5.94 1.64
C ILE A 170 10.96 -5.71 2.30
N PHE A 171 10.80 -6.06 3.56
CA PHE A 171 9.56 -5.85 4.31
C PHE A 171 9.19 -4.36 4.38
N LEU A 172 10.14 -3.46 4.63
CA LEU A 172 9.90 -2.01 4.67
C LEU A 172 9.54 -1.45 3.30
N VAL A 173 10.18 -1.92 2.23
CA VAL A 173 9.84 -1.54 0.85
C VAL A 173 8.43 -1.96 0.51
N GLN A 174 8.06 -3.21 0.80
CA GLN A 174 6.71 -3.72 0.58
C GLN A 174 5.68 -2.95 1.41
N SER A 175 6.00 -2.64 2.67
CA SER A 175 5.15 -1.82 3.54
C SER A 175 4.94 -0.42 2.98
N TYR A 176 5.98 0.23 2.47
CA TYR A 176 5.85 1.55 1.86
C TYR A 176 4.87 1.56 0.69
N TYR A 177 5.00 0.59 -0.24
CA TYR A 177 4.12 0.55 -1.43
C TYR A 177 2.70 0.07 -1.11
N ALA A 178 2.52 -0.80 -0.12
CA ALA A 178 1.20 -1.16 0.39
C ALA A 178 0.49 0.05 1.01
N GLY A 179 1.16 0.78 1.89
CA GLY A 179 0.60 1.99 2.49
C GLY A 179 0.36 3.10 1.48
N PHE A 180 1.22 3.22 0.45
CA PHE A 180 0.99 4.15 -0.66
C PHE A 180 -0.35 3.87 -1.35
N GLY A 181 -0.60 2.62 -1.75
CA GLY A 181 -1.85 2.24 -2.42
C GLY A 181 -3.08 2.53 -1.55
N ASN A 182 -3.00 2.24 -0.25
CA ASN A 182 -4.09 2.52 0.69
C ASN A 182 -4.36 4.04 0.87
N MET A 183 -3.32 4.87 0.90
CA MET A 183 -3.48 6.33 1.00
C MET A 183 -4.10 6.93 -0.26
N ASP A 184 -3.82 6.34 -1.45
CA ASP A 184 -4.31 6.89 -2.72
C ASP A 184 -5.83 6.84 -2.87
N TYR A 185 -6.54 5.91 -2.20
CA TYR A 185 -8.01 5.90 -2.16
C TYR A 185 -8.64 7.19 -1.61
N THR A 186 -7.90 7.92 -0.78
CA THR A 186 -8.30 9.25 -0.31
C THR A 186 -7.78 10.35 -1.22
N LEU A 187 -6.51 10.25 -1.63
CA LEU A 187 -5.83 11.29 -2.40
C LEU A 187 -6.42 11.47 -3.80
N GLU A 188 -7.09 10.48 -4.36
CA GLU A 188 -7.69 10.57 -5.69
C GLU A 188 -8.73 11.69 -5.82
N ARG A 189 -9.41 12.04 -4.74
CA ARG A 189 -10.38 13.13 -4.72
C ARG A 189 -9.75 14.50 -4.56
N HIS A 190 -8.59 14.57 -3.90
CA HIS A 190 -7.90 15.82 -3.57
C HIS A 190 -6.82 16.21 -4.57
N PHE A 191 -6.16 15.22 -5.19
CA PHE A 191 -4.99 15.45 -6.01
C PHE A 191 -5.05 14.73 -7.36
N ASN A 192 -4.36 15.32 -8.35
CA ASN A 192 -4.01 14.61 -9.55
C ASN A 192 -2.94 13.53 -9.25
N TYR A 193 -2.64 12.69 -10.24
CA TYR A 193 -1.67 11.60 -10.12
C TYR A 193 -0.28 12.06 -9.63
N ARG A 194 0.25 13.17 -10.19
CA ARG A 194 1.61 13.64 -9.86
C ARG A 194 1.69 14.18 -8.44
N ASP A 195 0.67 14.90 -8.03
CA ASP A 195 0.61 15.49 -6.69
C ASP A 195 0.38 14.45 -5.60
N SER A 196 -0.41 13.39 -5.87
CA SER A 196 -0.51 12.24 -4.96
C SER A 196 0.83 11.56 -4.75
N VAL A 197 1.58 11.32 -5.84
CA VAL A 197 2.92 10.72 -5.73
C VAL A 197 3.85 11.59 -4.89
N ARG A 198 3.82 12.92 -5.10
CA ARG A 198 4.63 13.87 -4.32
C ARG A 198 4.21 13.91 -2.86
N PHE A 199 2.91 13.91 -2.59
CA PHE A 199 2.35 13.92 -1.24
C PHE A 199 2.81 12.68 -0.44
N VAL A 200 2.66 11.48 -1.00
CA VAL A 200 3.09 10.25 -0.31
C VAL A 200 4.61 10.19 -0.15
N LYS A 201 5.38 10.64 -1.14
CA LYS A 201 6.83 10.75 -1.01
C LYS A 201 7.25 11.65 0.16
N ASN A 202 6.54 12.74 0.41
CA ASN A 202 6.82 13.64 1.54
C ASN A 202 6.30 13.06 2.87
N SER A 203 5.37 12.13 2.83
CA SER A 203 4.71 11.50 3.98
C SER A 203 5.10 10.02 4.16
N ARG A 204 6.31 9.62 3.71
CA ARG A 204 6.78 8.21 3.68
C ARG A 204 6.57 7.46 4.98
N GLY A 205 6.83 8.10 6.12
CA GLY A 205 6.67 7.45 7.43
C GLY A 205 5.24 6.98 7.68
N TYR A 206 4.25 7.75 7.28
CA TYR A 206 2.83 7.36 7.43
C TYR A 206 2.47 6.19 6.49
N ALA A 207 2.97 6.22 5.26
CA ALA A 207 2.78 5.11 4.32
C ALA A 207 3.42 3.82 4.85
N ILE A 208 4.68 3.88 5.32
CA ILE A 208 5.35 2.73 5.93
C ILE A 208 4.58 2.23 7.15
N GLY A 209 4.15 3.11 8.05
CA GLY A 209 3.40 2.73 9.25
C GLY A 209 2.08 2.03 8.92
N ASN A 210 1.31 2.56 7.97
CA ASN A 210 0.11 1.88 7.48
C ASN A 210 0.43 0.53 6.86
N GLY A 211 1.45 0.48 6.01
CA GLY A 211 1.83 -0.73 5.30
C GLY A 211 2.42 -1.83 6.20
N ILE A 212 3.11 -1.51 7.29
CA ILE A 212 3.60 -2.50 8.27
C ILE A 212 2.43 -3.31 8.83
N VAL A 213 1.34 -2.66 9.23
CA VAL A 213 0.16 -3.38 9.74
C VAL A 213 -0.52 -4.15 8.62
N PHE A 214 -0.63 -3.56 7.42
CA PHE A 214 -1.14 -4.27 6.24
C PHE A 214 -0.35 -5.57 6.01
N MET A 215 0.96 -5.49 5.92
CA MET A 215 1.84 -6.64 5.69
C MET A 215 1.74 -7.65 6.83
N GLY A 216 1.75 -7.20 8.09
CA GLY A 216 1.60 -8.07 9.25
C GLY A 216 0.26 -8.82 9.28
N MET A 217 -0.84 -8.13 8.99
CA MET A 217 -2.16 -8.77 8.89
C MET A 217 -2.24 -9.73 7.71
N ALA A 218 -1.67 -9.39 6.57
CA ALA A 218 -1.68 -10.24 5.38
C ALA A 218 -0.89 -11.55 5.57
N LEU A 219 0.02 -11.62 6.55
CA LEU A 219 0.70 -12.86 6.94
C LEU A 219 -0.22 -13.83 7.69
N ILE A 220 -1.38 -13.39 8.18
CA ILE A 220 -2.37 -14.28 8.79
C ILE A 220 -3.11 -15.01 7.65
N PRO A 221 -2.97 -16.35 7.54
CA PRO A 221 -3.55 -17.08 6.44
C PRO A 221 -5.07 -16.91 6.36
N VAL A 222 -5.60 -16.85 5.15
CA VAL A 222 -7.03 -16.75 4.79
C VAL A 222 -7.69 -15.49 5.33
N ILE A 223 -7.88 -15.36 6.65
CA ILE A 223 -8.61 -14.23 7.26
C ILE A 223 -7.88 -12.91 7.01
N GLY A 224 -6.58 -12.86 7.30
CA GLY A 224 -5.79 -11.64 7.12
C GLY A 224 -5.80 -11.15 5.68
N VAL A 225 -5.59 -12.06 4.75
CA VAL A 225 -5.59 -11.76 3.31
C VAL A 225 -6.94 -11.17 2.85
N ILE A 226 -8.05 -11.66 3.36
CA ILE A 226 -9.39 -11.22 2.98
C ILE A 226 -9.72 -9.84 3.56
N ILE A 227 -9.47 -9.64 4.87
CA ILE A 227 -9.94 -8.44 5.59
C ILE A 227 -8.92 -7.29 5.62
N VAL A 228 -7.66 -7.56 5.26
CA VAL A 228 -6.55 -6.59 5.41
C VAL A 228 -6.81 -5.29 4.65
N LEU A 229 -7.27 -5.39 3.40
CA LEU A 229 -7.44 -4.22 2.54
C LEU A 229 -8.49 -3.23 3.08
N PRO A 230 -9.73 -3.65 3.42
CA PRO A 230 -10.75 -2.75 3.96
C PRO A 230 -10.32 -2.04 5.25
N ILE A 231 -9.69 -2.77 6.16
CA ILE A 231 -9.23 -2.22 7.44
C ILE A 231 -8.10 -1.22 7.20
N SER A 232 -7.13 -1.59 6.36
CA SER A 232 -5.98 -0.73 6.05
C SER A 232 -6.36 0.51 5.26
N ALA A 233 -7.29 0.39 4.31
CA ALA A 233 -7.84 1.54 3.59
C ALA A 233 -8.54 2.53 4.54
N THR A 234 -9.30 2.02 5.54
CA THR A 234 -9.92 2.87 6.56
C THR A 234 -8.87 3.58 7.43
N ALA A 235 -7.85 2.88 7.89
CA ALA A 235 -6.76 3.46 8.67
C ALA A 235 -5.96 4.50 7.87
N ALA A 236 -5.64 4.18 6.62
CA ALA A 236 -4.94 5.10 5.71
C ALA A 236 -5.78 6.34 5.39
N SER A 237 -7.08 6.19 5.15
CA SER A 237 -7.99 7.32 4.92
C SER A 237 -7.98 8.29 6.09
N LYS A 238 -8.11 7.80 7.33
CA LYS A 238 -8.02 8.64 8.52
C LYS A 238 -6.71 9.43 8.58
N THR A 239 -5.58 8.74 8.43
CA THR A 239 -4.25 9.36 8.49
C THR A 239 -4.06 10.37 7.37
N THR A 240 -4.49 10.05 6.15
CA THR A 240 -4.35 10.92 4.98
C THR A 240 -5.17 12.19 5.14
N LEU A 241 -6.41 12.07 5.63
CA LEU A 241 -7.29 13.22 5.90
C LEU A 241 -6.72 14.15 6.97
N GLN A 242 -6.14 13.59 8.05
CA GLN A 242 -5.44 14.38 9.05
C GLN A 242 -4.26 15.17 8.47
N LEU A 243 -3.45 14.53 7.62
CA LEU A 243 -2.34 15.19 6.94
C LEU A 243 -2.79 16.28 5.96
N LEU A 244 -3.88 16.06 5.26
CA LEU A 244 -4.48 17.05 4.36
C LEU A 244 -4.94 18.28 5.14
N ARG A 245 -5.60 18.07 6.28
CA ARG A 245 -6.05 19.14 7.17
C ARG A 245 -4.86 19.94 7.72
N GLU A 246 -3.86 19.25 8.28
CA GLU A 246 -2.64 19.89 8.78
C GLU A 246 -1.99 20.76 7.67
N ARG A 247 -1.95 20.25 6.44
CA ARG A 247 -1.39 20.99 5.31
C ARG A 247 -2.23 22.21 4.90
N LYS A 248 -3.57 22.07 4.88
CA LYS A 248 -4.48 23.19 4.55
C LYS A 248 -4.32 24.32 5.57
N MET A 249 -4.31 24.00 6.86
CA MET A 249 -4.11 24.96 7.93
C MET A 249 -2.78 25.73 7.80
N LEU A 250 -1.68 25.01 7.53
CA LEU A 250 -0.36 25.64 7.32
C LEU A 250 -0.35 26.59 6.12
N LEU A 251 -1.05 26.27 5.03
CA LEU A 251 -1.13 27.16 3.87
C LEU A 251 -1.95 28.41 4.17
N GLU A 252 -3.07 28.27 4.88
CA GLU A 252 -3.89 29.41 5.32
C GLU A 252 -3.12 30.34 6.26
N ASP A 253 -2.33 29.80 7.20
CA ASP A 253 -1.49 30.59 8.11
C ASP A 253 -0.39 31.36 7.36
N VAL A 254 0.25 30.72 6.37
CA VAL A 254 1.26 31.37 5.52
C VAL A 254 0.64 32.49 4.68
N GLU A 255 -0.57 32.28 4.16
CA GLU A 255 -1.27 33.30 3.37
C GLU A 255 -1.68 34.49 4.23
N ARG A 256 -2.23 34.25 5.42
CA ARG A 256 -2.53 35.31 6.40
C ARG A 256 -1.29 36.11 6.78
N ALA A 257 -0.18 35.43 7.06
CA ALA A 257 1.08 36.11 7.38
C ALA A 257 1.58 37.02 6.23
N LYS A 258 1.47 36.57 4.97
CA LYS A 258 1.82 37.37 3.79
C LYS A 258 0.95 38.61 3.65
N ILE A 259 -0.38 38.47 3.86
CA ILE A 259 -1.32 39.60 3.81
C ILE A 259 -0.96 40.62 4.90
N THR A 260 -0.67 40.19 6.12
CA THR A 260 -0.29 41.07 7.23
C THR A 260 1.00 41.81 6.92
N VAL A 261 2.02 41.18 6.37
CA VAL A 261 3.29 41.82 5.98
C VAL A 261 3.04 42.86 4.89
N SER A 262 2.27 42.52 3.84
CA SER A 262 1.97 43.48 2.77
C SER A 262 1.17 44.70 3.23
N GLN A 263 0.30 44.53 4.22
CA GLN A 263 -0.43 45.66 4.83
C GLN A 263 0.47 46.59 5.65
N ILE A 264 1.45 46.01 6.37
CA ILE A 264 2.42 46.81 7.14
C ILE A 264 3.31 47.63 6.18
N GLU A 265 3.80 46.99 5.10
CA GLU A 265 4.62 47.67 4.07
C GLU A 265 3.86 48.76 3.30
N SER A 266 2.53 48.68 3.20
CA SER A 266 1.70 49.68 2.52
C SER A 266 1.36 50.91 3.38
N VAL A 267 1.62 50.87 4.70
CA VAL A 267 1.29 51.93 5.67
C VAL A 267 2.55 52.71 6.13
N GLY A 268 3.76 52.20 5.82
CA GLY A 268 5.05 52.85 6.10
C GLY A 268 5.63 53.52 4.86
#